data_aabcd1938e952900fb14821e9647d681
#
_entry.id   aabcd1938e952900fb14821e9647d681
#
_cell.length_a   1.000
_cell.length_b   1.000
_cell.length_c   1.000
_cell.angle_alpha   90.00
_cell.angle_beta   90.00
_cell.angle_gamma   90.00
#
_symmetry.space_group_name_H-M   'P 1'
#
loop_
_entity.id
_entity.type
_entity.pdbx_description
1 polymer ?
#
loop_
_entity_poly.entity_id
_entity_poly.type
_entity_poly.pdbx_seq_one_letter_code
_entity_poly.pdbx_strand_id
1 'polypeptide(L)'
;MQDGVRGHSPARRVSPALILLVLGLTTFFPTYTSAAPLDKPVSKPGMDDKPGLAEEQILSTTDKITQPVDTDAEAMRHNDLGVAFVFKGDLGQAIDEFKHALRLQPNYFAAHLNLANTLLDVGRNDAAMVEFKEALRLKPDDPKTHNDLGVALKEMGNLEGAIAEFRTVLRHNPSDVNAHNNLGVTLKAMGDLDGAIAEYRTAASLQPNDVNAHFNLGLGLMEKRQPE
;
A
#
# COMPACT_ATOMS: atom_id res chain seq x y z
N MET A 1 -47.77 -6.46 11.59
CA MET A 1 -46.69 -5.99 12.47
C MET A 1 -45.40 -6.55 11.88
N GLN A 2 -44.67 -5.66 11.21
CA GLN A 2 -43.41 -6.01 10.51
C GLN A 2 -42.29 -5.42 11.36
N ASP A 3 -41.48 -6.26 11.98
CA ASP A 3 -40.26 -5.83 12.65
C ASP A 3 -39.06 -6.09 11.71
N GLY A 4 -38.50 -4.99 11.22
CA GLY A 4 -37.33 -4.97 10.36
C GLY A 4 -36.06 -5.24 11.17
N VAL A 5 -35.38 -6.32 10.85
CA VAL A 5 -34.04 -6.64 11.33
C VAL A 5 -33.05 -5.84 10.48
N ARG A 6 -32.46 -4.79 11.06
CA ARG A 6 -31.31 -4.08 10.48
C ARG A 6 -30.05 -4.94 10.68
N GLY A 7 -29.56 -5.51 9.58
CA GLY A 7 -28.27 -6.19 9.54
C GLY A 7 -27.14 -5.21 9.80
N HIS A 8 -26.42 -5.36 10.91
CA HIS A 8 -25.13 -4.73 11.13
C HIS A 8 -24.09 -5.52 10.34
N SER A 9 -23.51 -4.87 9.35
CA SER A 9 -22.33 -5.37 8.64
C SER A 9 -21.14 -5.38 9.62
N PRO A 10 -20.42 -6.50 9.81
CA PRO A 10 -19.26 -6.53 10.68
C PRO A 10 -18.12 -5.75 10.04
N ALA A 11 -17.55 -4.79 10.78
CA ALA A 11 -16.33 -4.09 10.42
C ALA A 11 -15.22 -5.12 10.12
N ARG A 12 -14.75 -5.15 8.87
CA ARG A 12 -13.64 -6.01 8.43
C ARG A 12 -12.38 -5.62 9.20
N ARG A 13 -11.81 -6.56 9.92
CA ARG A 13 -10.51 -6.41 10.58
C ARG A 13 -9.44 -6.25 9.50
N VAL A 14 -8.67 -5.16 9.60
CA VAL A 14 -7.48 -4.92 8.78
C VAL A 14 -6.55 -6.13 8.92
N SER A 15 -6.15 -6.72 7.80
CA SER A 15 -5.28 -7.88 7.78
C SER A 15 -3.92 -7.56 8.40
N PRO A 16 -3.38 -8.39 9.33
CA PRO A 16 -2.11 -8.11 10.02
C PRO A 16 -0.87 -8.25 9.14
N ALA A 17 -0.99 -8.58 7.87
CA ALA A 17 0.14 -8.79 6.97
C ALA A 17 0.90 -7.51 6.57
N LEU A 18 0.41 -6.31 6.98
CA LEU A 18 1.04 -5.02 6.63
C LEU A 18 1.99 -4.46 7.69
N ILE A 19 2.30 -5.22 8.76
CA ILE A 19 2.98 -4.68 9.96
C ILE A 19 4.52 -4.73 9.90
N LEU A 20 5.17 -5.25 8.85
CA LEU A 20 6.59 -5.61 8.96
C LEU A 20 7.56 -4.88 8.02
N LEU A 21 7.32 -3.61 7.66
CA LEU A 21 8.31 -2.87 6.85
C LEU A 21 8.56 -1.41 7.25
N VAL A 22 8.44 -1.02 8.52
CA VAL A 22 8.88 0.33 8.98
C VAL A 22 9.57 0.22 10.35
N LEU A 23 10.79 -0.30 10.38
CA LEU A 23 11.75 -0.03 11.46
C LEU A 23 13.10 0.32 10.82
N GLY A 24 13.28 1.60 10.51
CA GLY A 24 14.55 2.07 10.01
C GLY A 24 14.59 3.54 9.64
N LEU A 25 13.93 4.42 10.39
CA LEU A 25 14.17 5.87 10.25
C LEU A 25 14.20 6.51 11.63
N THR A 26 15.41 6.76 12.10
CA THR A 26 15.71 7.59 13.27
C THR A 26 15.26 9.01 13.00
N THR A 27 14.30 9.45 13.79
CA THR A 27 13.73 10.78 13.80
C THR A 27 14.76 11.83 14.26
N PHE A 28 15.08 12.76 13.38
CA PHE A 28 15.66 14.03 13.77
C PHE A 28 14.57 15.09 13.63
N PHE A 29 13.83 15.36 14.70
CA PHE A 29 12.99 16.56 14.81
C PHE A 29 13.79 17.68 15.44
N PRO A 30 13.97 18.83 14.79
CA PRO A 30 14.43 20.02 15.49
C PRO A 30 13.28 20.55 16.35
N THR A 31 13.53 20.62 17.65
CA THR A 31 12.64 21.24 18.63
C THR A 31 12.56 22.75 18.37
N TYR A 32 11.37 23.23 18.02
CA TYR A 32 11.06 24.67 18.07
C TYR A 32 10.92 25.07 19.53
N THR A 33 11.91 25.75 20.06
CA THR A 33 11.82 26.42 21.34
C THR A 33 11.13 27.77 21.17
N SER A 34 10.18 27.97 22.06
CA SER A 34 9.38 29.14 22.39
C SER A 34 10.08 30.52 22.16
N ALA A 35 9.34 31.42 21.51
CA ALA A 35 9.69 32.83 21.35
C ALA A 35 9.73 33.53 22.70
N ALA A 36 10.84 34.21 22.99
CA ALA A 36 10.96 35.16 24.07
C ALA A 36 10.40 36.55 23.66
N PRO A 37 9.90 37.38 24.62
CA PRO A 37 9.25 38.63 24.29
C PRO A 37 10.25 39.71 23.86
N LEU A 38 9.87 40.48 22.82
CA LEU A 38 10.54 41.66 22.31
C LEU A 38 10.27 42.84 23.23
N ASP A 39 11.28 43.23 23.97
CA ASP A 39 11.32 44.56 24.60
C ASP A 39 12.76 45.08 24.64
N LYS A 40 13.17 45.80 23.59
CA LYS A 40 14.24 46.81 23.64
C LYS A 40 14.05 47.81 22.47
N PRO A 41 14.18 49.10 22.72
CA PRO A 41 14.00 50.12 21.69
C PRO A 41 15.18 50.13 20.70
N VAL A 42 14.81 50.11 19.41
CA VAL A 42 15.76 50.16 18.29
C VAL A 42 16.37 51.55 18.18
N SER A 43 17.67 51.67 18.47
CA SER A 43 18.46 52.82 18.10
C SER A 43 18.66 52.89 16.59
N LYS A 44 18.37 54.02 15.94
CA LYS A 44 18.57 54.23 14.51
C LYS A 44 20.05 54.02 14.14
N PRO A 45 20.36 53.16 13.16
CA PRO A 45 21.69 53.09 12.57
C PRO A 45 21.88 54.28 11.61
N GLY A 46 23.09 54.87 11.65
CA GLY A 46 23.48 55.91 10.72
C GLY A 46 23.46 55.45 9.27
N MET A 47 23.07 56.38 8.41
CA MET A 47 23.12 56.24 6.94
C MET A 47 24.59 56.16 6.52
N ASP A 48 25.09 54.97 6.25
CA ASP A 48 26.24 54.73 5.40
C ASP A 48 25.73 54.07 4.10
N ASP A 49 25.66 54.93 3.08
CA ASP A 49 25.32 54.56 1.71
C ASP A 49 26.35 53.55 1.13
N LYS A 50 26.03 52.26 1.16
CA LYS A 50 26.59 51.26 0.26
C LYS A 50 25.46 50.53 -0.44
N PRO A 51 25.14 50.83 -1.72
CA PRO A 51 24.01 50.25 -2.46
C PRO A 51 24.24 48.83 -2.96
N GLY A 52 25.21 48.08 -2.47
CA GLY A 52 25.52 46.76 -2.98
C GLY A 52 25.04 45.56 -2.12
N LEU A 53 24.85 45.78 -0.80
CA LEU A 53 24.57 44.65 0.11
C LEU A 53 23.09 44.20 0.14
N ALA A 54 22.16 45.09 -0.20
CA ALA A 54 20.74 44.77 -0.22
C ALA A 54 20.35 44.00 -1.48
N GLU A 55 20.97 44.29 -2.65
CA GLU A 55 20.73 43.54 -3.88
C GLU A 55 21.30 42.12 -3.85
N GLU A 56 22.46 41.93 -3.24
CA GLU A 56 23.07 40.59 -3.08
C GLU A 56 22.27 39.70 -2.13
N GLN A 57 21.67 40.29 -1.06
CA GLN A 57 20.78 39.53 -0.17
C GLN A 57 19.42 39.24 -0.80
N ILE A 58 18.88 40.10 -1.65
CA ILE A 58 17.64 39.86 -2.39
C ILE A 58 17.89 38.80 -3.46
N LEU A 59 19.00 38.84 -4.20
CA LEU A 59 19.40 37.82 -5.16
C LEU A 59 19.61 36.45 -4.52
N SER A 60 20.26 36.38 -3.35
CA SER A 60 20.46 35.12 -2.62
C SER A 60 19.17 34.54 -2.04
N THR A 61 18.17 35.38 -1.74
CA THR A 61 16.84 34.93 -1.30
C THR A 61 15.96 34.54 -2.47
N THR A 62 16.05 35.21 -3.62
CA THR A 62 15.34 34.82 -4.83
C THR A 62 15.87 33.50 -5.42
N ASP A 63 17.17 33.25 -5.37
CA ASP A 63 17.75 31.95 -5.77
C ASP A 63 17.29 30.77 -4.91
N LYS A 64 16.98 30.99 -3.63
CA LYS A 64 16.40 29.98 -2.76
C LYS A 64 14.92 29.71 -3.04
N ILE A 65 14.20 30.68 -3.62
CA ILE A 65 12.79 30.56 -3.98
C ILE A 65 12.63 29.93 -5.38
N THR A 66 13.66 29.97 -6.22
CA THR A 66 13.69 29.43 -7.58
C THR A 66 14.37 28.07 -7.71
N GLN A 67 14.70 27.40 -6.60
CA GLN A 67 15.09 25.99 -6.69
C GLN A 67 13.93 25.21 -7.30
N PRO A 68 14.13 24.49 -8.40
CA PRO A 68 13.08 23.64 -8.95
C PRO A 68 12.63 22.70 -7.84
N VAL A 69 11.34 22.71 -7.54
CA VAL A 69 10.75 21.77 -6.58
C VAL A 69 11.12 20.38 -7.08
N ASP A 70 11.82 19.61 -6.26
CA ASP A 70 12.11 18.23 -6.57
C ASP A 70 10.77 17.46 -6.54
N THR A 71 10.15 17.38 -7.74
CA THR A 71 8.84 16.75 -7.93
C THR A 71 8.85 15.29 -7.50
N ASP A 72 10.01 14.62 -7.60
CA ASP A 72 10.15 13.23 -7.19
C ASP A 72 10.14 13.11 -5.67
N ALA A 73 10.88 13.98 -4.96
CA ALA A 73 10.85 14.01 -3.49
C ALA A 73 9.46 14.39 -2.96
N GLU A 74 8.76 15.29 -3.65
CA GLU A 74 7.40 15.67 -3.28
C GLU A 74 6.40 14.53 -3.53
N ALA A 75 6.50 13.82 -4.66
CA ALA A 75 5.71 12.64 -4.94
C ALA A 75 5.92 11.54 -3.89
N MET A 76 7.17 11.31 -3.47
CA MET A 76 7.48 10.37 -2.39
C MET A 76 6.81 10.76 -1.07
N ARG A 77 6.88 12.05 -0.69
CA ARG A 77 6.23 12.53 0.55
C ARG A 77 4.71 12.32 0.53
N HIS A 78 4.06 12.59 -0.60
CA HIS A 78 2.62 12.33 -0.75
C HIS A 78 2.30 10.83 -0.66
N ASN A 79 3.12 9.97 -1.28
CA ASN A 79 2.96 8.53 -1.13
C ASN A 79 3.09 8.09 0.34
N ASP A 80 4.11 8.56 1.07
CA ASP A 80 4.33 8.20 2.48
C ASP A 80 3.22 8.72 3.39
N LEU A 81 2.70 9.91 3.09
CA LEU A 81 1.54 10.47 3.79
C LEU A 81 0.28 9.63 3.53
N GLY A 82 0.06 9.20 2.29
CA GLY A 82 -1.02 8.27 1.94
C GLY A 82 -0.93 6.96 2.72
N VAL A 83 0.27 6.36 2.82
CA VAL A 83 0.51 5.18 3.64
C VAL A 83 0.19 5.44 5.12
N ALA A 84 0.59 6.60 5.66
CA ALA A 84 0.27 6.97 7.04
C ALA A 84 -1.25 7.11 7.29
N PHE A 85 -2.01 7.61 6.31
CA PHE A 85 -3.48 7.67 6.38
C PHE A 85 -4.12 6.28 6.32
N VAL A 86 -3.59 5.35 5.52
CA VAL A 86 -4.03 3.94 5.52
C VAL A 86 -3.89 3.33 6.92
N PHE A 87 -2.75 3.53 7.60
CA PHE A 87 -2.54 3.05 8.98
C PHE A 87 -3.51 3.67 9.99
N LYS A 88 -3.97 4.90 9.77
CA LYS A 88 -4.99 5.55 10.61
C LYS A 88 -6.42 5.11 10.29
N GLY A 89 -6.64 4.43 9.17
CA GLY A 89 -7.96 4.07 8.66
C GLY A 89 -8.65 5.19 7.86
N ASP A 90 -7.95 6.30 7.58
CA ASP A 90 -8.48 7.44 6.83
C ASP A 90 -8.30 7.20 5.32
N LEU A 91 -8.96 6.17 4.79
CA LEU A 91 -8.77 5.69 3.42
C LEU A 91 -9.09 6.74 2.35
N GLY A 92 -10.01 7.65 2.64
CA GLY A 92 -10.33 8.77 1.73
C GLY A 92 -9.14 9.70 1.54
N GLN A 93 -8.50 10.13 2.63
CA GLN A 93 -7.31 10.98 2.59
C GLN A 93 -6.13 10.24 1.94
N ALA A 94 -5.98 8.95 2.24
CA ALA A 94 -4.94 8.12 1.61
C ALA A 94 -5.06 8.12 0.08
N ILE A 95 -6.28 7.93 -0.46
CA ILE A 95 -6.55 7.96 -1.90
C ILE A 95 -6.17 9.32 -2.51
N ASP A 96 -6.50 10.42 -1.83
CA ASP A 96 -6.18 11.76 -2.32
C ASP A 96 -4.67 12.01 -2.35
N GLU A 97 -3.95 11.56 -1.34
CA GLU A 97 -2.49 11.68 -1.26
C GLU A 97 -1.79 10.82 -2.32
N PHE A 98 -2.19 9.56 -2.54
CA PHE A 98 -1.64 8.73 -3.61
C PHE A 98 -1.90 9.34 -4.99
N LYS A 99 -3.09 9.91 -5.22
CA LYS A 99 -3.37 10.64 -6.46
C LYS A 99 -2.53 11.90 -6.61
N HIS A 100 -2.21 12.59 -5.52
CA HIS A 100 -1.26 13.71 -5.55
C HIS A 100 0.13 13.25 -5.97
N ALA A 101 0.63 12.15 -5.37
CA ALA A 101 1.89 11.54 -5.77
C ALA A 101 1.92 11.22 -7.28
N LEU A 102 0.84 10.62 -7.80
CA LEU A 102 0.72 10.25 -9.22
C LEU A 102 0.55 11.45 -10.17
N ARG A 103 0.03 12.59 -9.69
CA ARG A 103 0.03 13.84 -10.50
C ARG A 103 1.43 14.41 -10.66
N LEU A 104 2.26 14.30 -9.63
CA LEU A 104 3.66 14.75 -9.65
C LEU A 104 4.54 13.77 -10.44
N GLN A 105 4.34 12.48 -10.22
CA GLN A 105 5.10 11.40 -10.87
C GLN A 105 4.17 10.30 -11.40
N PRO A 106 3.68 10.42 -12.65
CA PRO A 106 2.73 9.48 -13.24
C PRO A 106 3.22 8.02 -13.37
N ASN A 107 4.52 7.78 -13.30
CA ASN A 107 5.12 6.44 -13.36
C ASN A 107 5.61 5.97 -11.98
N TYR A 108 5.01 6.45 -10.89
CA TYR A 108 5.41 6.04 -9.56
C TYR A 108 4.76 4.72 -9.17
N PHE A 109 5.48 3.63 -9.40
CA PHE A 109 5.03 2.25 -9.16
C PHE A 109 4.39 2.04 -7.78
N ALA A 110 5.06 2.50 -6.71
CA ALA A 110 4.57 2.28 -5.34
C ALA A 110 3.24 3.01 -5.09
N ALA A 111 3.06 4.21 -5.65
CA ALA A 111 1.82 4.96 -5.50
C ALA A 111 0.65 4.30 -6.24
N HIS A 112 0.87 3.74 -7.45
CA HIS A 112 -0.14 2.94 -8.15
C HIS A 112 -0.56 1.72 -7.33
N LEU A 113 0.40 0.95 -6.81
CA LEU A 113 0.11 -0.24 -6.01
C LEU A 113 -0.63 0.10 -4.71
N ASN A 114 -0.20 1.13 -4.00
CA ASN A 114 -0.84 1.57 -2.77
C ASN A 114 -2.26 2.09 -3.03
N LEU A 115 -2.45 2.87 -4.10
CA LEU A 115 -3.76 3.36 -4.51
C LEU A 115 -4.69 2.20 -4.88
N ALA A 116 -4.21 1.20 -5.64
CA ALA A 116 -4.98 0.02 -6.01
C ALA A 116 -5.51 -0.70 -4.77
N ASN A 117 -4.63 -1.03 -3.83
CA ASN A 117 -5.00 -1.72 -2.59
C ASN A 117 -5.99 -0.89 -1.75
N THR A 118 -5.76 0.42 -1.61
CA THR A 118 -6.67 1.31 -0.88
C THR A 118 -8.04 1.43 -1.55
N LEU A 119 -8.09 1.43 -2.87
CA LEU A 119 -9.34 1.43 -3.63
C LEU A 119 -10.13 0.14 -3.43
N LEU A 120 -9.47 -1.02 -3.32
CA LEU A 120 -10.13 -2.28 -2.95
C LEU A 120 -10.74 -2.21 -1.55
N ASP A 121 -10.00 -1.70 -0.57
CA ASP A 121 -10.47 -1.58 0.81
C ASP A 121 -11.75 -0.74 0.93
N VAL A 122 -11.95 0.23 0.02
CA VAL A 122 -13.19 1.03 -0.03
C VAL A 122 -14.22 0.50 -1.05
N GLY A 123 -13.99 -0.68 -1.65
CA GLY A 123 -14.91 -1.34 -2.57
C GLY A 123 -14.95 -0.73 -3.99
N ARG A 124 -13.95 0.08 -4.37
CA ARG A 124 -13.87 0.70 -5.70
C ARG A 124 -13.08 -0.20 -6.66
N ASN A 125 -13.60 -1.40 -6.90
CA ASN A 125 -12.91 -2.48 -7.57
C ASN A 125 -12.44 -2.12 -8.99
N ASP A 126 -13.30 -1.51 -9.81
CA ASP A 126 -12.94 -1.15 -11.19
C ASP A 126 -11.77 -0.16 -11.24
N ALA A 127 -11.77 0.82 -10.33
CA ALA A 127 -10.67 1.78 -10.24
C ALA A 127 -9.37 1.12 -9.75
N ALA A 128 -9.45 0.18 -8.80
CA ALA A 128 -8.31 -0.60 -8.33
C ALA A 128 -7.67 -1.40 -9.47
N MET A 129 -8.48 -2.02 -10.33
CA MET A 129 -8.00 -2.79 -11.48
C MET A 129 -7.23 -1.95 -12.50
N VAL A 130 -7.59 -0.67 -12.66
CA VAL A 130 -6.84 0.27 -13.51
C VAL A 130 -5.45 0.51 -12.90
N GLU A 131 -5.39 0.77 -11.61
CA GLU A 131 -4.13 1.06 -10.93
C GLU A 131 -3.19 -0.17 -10.86
N PHE A 132 -3.74 -1.38 -10.68
CA PHE A 132 -2.94 -2.62 -10.80
C PHE A 132 -2.37 -2.81 -12.20
N LYS A 133 -3.13 -2.52 -13.26
CA LYS A 133 -2.63 -2.59 -14.64
C LYS A 133 -1.48 -1.61 -14.87
N GLU A 134 -1.57 -0.39 -14.34
CA GLU A 134 -0.48 0.57 -14.42
C GLU A 134 0.74 0.13 -13.62
N ALA A 135 0.56 -0.41 -12.42
CA ALA A 135 1.65 -0.98 -11.65
C ALA A 135 2.36 -2.10 -12.41
N LEU A 136 1.62 -3.04 -13.01
CA LEU A 136 2.19 -4.13 -13.82
C LEU A 136 2.77 -3.65 -15.15
N ARG A 137 2.26 -2.56 -15.74
CA ARG A 137 2.92 -1.92 -16.90
C ARG A 137 4.31 -1.41 -16.55
N LEU A 138 4.49 -0.88 -15.33
CA LEU A 138 5.77 -0.36 -14.83
C LEU A 138 6.71 -1.47 -14.38
N LYS A 139 6.17 -2.51 -13.74
CA LYS A 139 6.91 -3.70 -13.27
C LYS A 139 6.13 -4.97 -13.59
N PRO A 140 6.30 -5.53 -14.79
CA PRO A 140 5.51 -6.66 -15.27
C PRO A 140 5.65 -7.95 -14.46
N ASP A 141 6.76 -8.12 -13.77
CA ASP A 141 7.09 -9.37 -13.05
C ASP A 141 7.13 -9.15 -11.52
N ASP A 142 6.51 -8.08 -11.00
CA ASP A 142 6.49 -7.83 -9.55
C ASP A 142 5.61 -8.85 -8.82
N PRO A 143 6.19 -9.77 -8.02
CA PRO A 143 5.44 -10.86 -7.41
C PRO A 143 4.37 -10.35 -6.43
N LYS A 144 4.66 -9.24 -5.74
CA LYS A 144 3.71 -8.64 -4.79
C LYS A 144 2.49 -8.13 -5.52
N THR A 145 2.65 -7.42 -6.63
CA THR A 145 1.54 -6.89 -7.43
C THR A 145 0.67 -8.01 -7.99
N HIS A 146 1.27 -9.09 -8.53
CA HIS A 146 0.54 -10.26 -8.98
C HIS A 146 -0.24 -10.95 -7.84
N ASN A 147 0.38 -11.10 -6.66
CA ASN A 147 -0.32 -11.66 -5.51
C ASN A 147 -1.51 -10.79 -5.08
N ASP A 148 -1.31 -9.48 -4.93
CA ASP A 148 -2.35 -8.53 -4.51
C ASP A 148 -3.50 -8.50 -5.54
N LEU A 149 -3.18 -8.50 -6.84
CA LEU A 149 -4.17 -8.59 -7.92
C LEU A 149 -4.92 -9.93 -7.89
N GLY A 150 -4.22 -11.04 -7.65
CA GLY A 150 -4.84 -12.37 -7.51
C GLY A 150 -5.85 -12.41 -6.34
N VAL A 151 -5.51 -11.82 -5.21
CA VAL A 151 -6.42 -11.69 -4.06
C VAL A 151 -7.63 -10.83 -4.42
N ALA A 152 -7.41 -9.69 -5.08
CA ALA A 152 -8.48 -8.81 -5.54
C ALA A 152 -9.45 -9.52 -6.49
N LEU A 153 -8.92 -10.21 -7.50
CA LEU A 153 -9.72 -10.98 -8.47
C LEU A 153 -10.53 -12.09 -7.79
N LYS A 154 -9.95 -12.79 -6.83
CA LYS A 154 -10.66 -13.80 -6.04
C LYS A 154 -11.83 -13.18 -5.26
N GLU A 155 -11.64 -12.05 -4.60
CA GLU A 155 -12.70 -11.35 -3.86
C GLU A 155 -13.81 -10.83 -4.76
N MET A 156 -13.49 -10.49 -6.01
CA MET A 156 -14.46 -10.11 -7.04
C MET A 156 -15.15 -11.32 -7.70
N GLY A 157 -14.78 -12.55 -7.33
CA GLY A 157 -15.33 -13.78 -7.89
C GLY A 157 -14.70 -14.22 -9.22
N ASN A 158 -13.70 -13.52 -9.72
CA ASN A 158 -12.94 -13.92 -10.90
C ASN A 158 -11.85 -14.93 -10.51
N LEU A 159 -12.28 -16.17 -10.24
CA LEU A 159 -11.41 -17.22 -9.70
C LEU A 159 -10.35 -17.66 -10.72
N GLU A 160 -10.70 -17.73 -12.01
CA GLU A 160 -9.78 -18.08 -13.09
C GLU A 160 -8.66 -17.04 -13.23
N GLY A 161 -9.01 -15.75 -13.17
CA GLY A 161 -8.04 -14.66 -13.18
C GLY A 161 -7.11 -14.72 -11.96
N ALA A 162 -7.65 -14.96 -10.76
CA ALA A 162 -6.87 -15.11 -9.55
C ALA A 162 -5.84 -16.26 -9.64
N ILE A 163 -6.27 -17.43 -10.15
CA ILE A 163 -5.38 -18.58 -10.38
C ILE A 163 -4.24 -18.23 -11.33
N ALA A 164 -4.53 -17.49 -12.41
CA ALA A 164 -3.51 -17.08 -13.38
C ALA A 164 -2.45 -16.20 -12.71
N GLU A 165 -2.88 -15.25 -11.87
CA GLU A 165 -1.98 -14.35 -11.15
C GLU A 165 -1.11 -15.09 -10.12
N PHE A 166 -1.69 -15.98 -9.29
CA PHE A 166 -0.92 -16.78 -8.34
C PHE A 166 0.07 -17.74 -9.04
N ARG A 167 -0.31 -18.33 -10.17
CA ARG A 167 0.61 -19.13 -10.97
C ARG A 167 1.74 -18.30 -11.55
N THR A 168 1.50 -17.03 -11.86
CA THR A 168 2.57 -16.12 -12.27
C THR A 168 3.56 -15.90 -11.15
N VAL A 169 3.12 -15.66 -9.92
CA VAL A 169 4.01 -15.60 -8.74
C VAL A 169 4.83 -16.87 -8.61
N LEU A 170 4.18 -18.06 -8.68
CA LEU A 170 4.86 -19.35 -8.50
C LEU A 170 5.81 -19.71 -9.66
N ARG A 171 5.61 -19.16 -10.84
CA ARG A 171 6.56 -19.32 -11.97
C ARG A 171 7.87 -18.59 -11.69
N HIS A 172 7.83 -17.42 -11.03
CA HIS A 172 9.01 -16.66 -10.66
C HIS A 172 9.62 -17.13 -9.32
N ASN A 173 8.78 -17.52 -8.38
CA ASN A 173 9.18 -18.05 -7.08
C ASN A 173 8.37 -19.31 -6.72
N PRO A 174 8.82 -20.51 -7.13
CA PRO A 174 8.15 -21.77 -6.85
C PRO A 174 8.05 -22.12 -5.36
N SER A 175 8.71 -21.39 -4.48
CA SER A 175 8.71 -21.61 -3.03
C SER A 175 7.90 -20.55 -2.27
N ASP A 176 7.06 -19.77 -2.96
CA ASP A 176 6.24 -18.76 -2.32
C ASP A 176 5.04 -19.41 -1.60
N VAL A 177 5.16 -19.49 -0.27
CA VAL A 177 4.15 -20.13 0.60
C VAL A 177 2.80 -19.41 0.52
N ASN A 178 2.80 -18.07 0.42
CA ASN A 178 1.57 -17.30 0.33
C ASN A 178 0.84 -17.56 -0.99
N ALA A 179 1.58 -17.62 -2.09
CA ALA A 179 1.01 -17.90 -3.40
C ALA A 179 0.43 -19.32 -3.46
N HIS A 180 1.11 -20.34 -2.90
CA HIS A 180 0.55 -21.69 -2.76
C HIS A 180 -0.73 -21.72 -1.92
N ASN A 181 -0.74 -21.06 -0.76
CA ASN A 181 -1.94 -20.96 0.07
C ASN A 181 -3.09 -20.27 -0.65
N ASN A 182 -2.84 -19.12 -1.30
CA ASN A 182 -3.85 -18.37 -2.02
C ASN A 182 -4.39 -19.14 -3.23
N LEU A 183 -3.52 -19.82 -3.97
CA LEU A 183 -3.90 -20.68 -5.08
C LEU A 183 -4.79 -21.83 -4.57
N GLY A 184 -4.41 -22.51 -3.49
CA GLY A 184 -5.20 -23.57 -2.88
C GLY A 184 -6.58 -23.09 -2.44
N VAL A 185 -6.68 -21.93 -1.78
CA VAL A 185 -7.98 -21.33 -1.39
C VAL A 185 -8.84 -21.04 -2.61
N THR A 186 -8.23 -20.57 -3.70
CA THR A 186 -8.96 -20.25 -4.94
C THR A 186 -9.42 -21.50 -5.68
N LEU A 187 -8.57 -22.53 -5.77
CA LEU A 187 -8.93 -23.84 -6.34
C LEU A 187 -10.09 -24.50 -5.57
N LYS A 188 -10.05 -24.45 -4.24
CA LYS A 188 -11.15 -24.92 -3.41
C LYS A 188 -12.45 -24.16 -3.71
N ALA A 189 -12.41 -22.86 -3.86
CA ALA A 189 -13.57 -22.03 -4.22
C ALA A 189 -14.13 -22.38 -5.61
N MET A 190 -13.29 -22.89 -6.53
CA MET A 190 -13.72 -23.43 -7.83
C MET A 190 -14.25 -24.86 -7.77
N GLY A 191 -14.15 -25.53 -6.63
CA GLY A 191 -14.53 -26.95 -6.48
C GLY A 191 -13.40 -27.95 -6.76
N ASP A 192 -12.20 -27.48 -7.13
CA ASP A 192 -11.02 -28.35 -7.28
C ASP A 192 -10.36 -28.59 -5.91
N LEU A 193 -10.99 -29.48 -5.15
CA LEU A 193 -10.54 -29.83 -3.81
C LEU A 193 -9.20 -30.57 -3.80
N ASP A 194 -8.98 -31.42 -4.83
CA ASP A 194 -7.72 -32.16 -4.94
C ASP A 194 -6.54 -31.28 -5.26
N GLY A 195 -6.71 -30.33 -6.19
CA GLY A 195 -5.74 -29.28 -6.49
C GLY A 195 -5.45 -28.41 -5.26
N ALA A 196 -6.49 -28.00 -4.54
CA ALA A 196 -6.32 -27.22 -3.31
C ALA A 196 -5.48 -27.95 -2.25
N ILE A 197 -5.77 -29.23 -2.00
CA ILE A 197 -5.01 -30.05 -1.04
C ILE A 197 -3.54 -30.20 -1.48
N ALA A 198 -3.26 -30.32 -2.77
CA ALA A 198 -1.91 -30.41 -3.28
C ALA A 198 -1.13 -29.11 -2.99
N GLU A 199 -1.74 -27.97 -3.25
CA GLU A 199 -1.12 -26.66 -2.98
C GLU A 199 -0.90 -26.41 -1.48
N TYR A 200 -1.86 -26.77 -0.62
CA TYR A 200 -1.70 -26.65 0.83
C TYR A 200 -0.59 -27.56 1.38
N ARG A 201 -0.44 -28.79 0.84
CA ARG A 201 0.68 -29.67 1.20
C ARG A 201 2.02 -29.06 0.82
N THR A 202 2.10 -28.46 -0.36
CA THR A 202 3.32 -27.77 -0.79
C THR A 202 3.64 -26.62 0.16
N ALA A 203 2.68 -25.75 0.48
CA ALA A 203 2.85 -24.67 1.43
C ALA A 203 3.33 -25.17 2.80
N ALA A 204 2.69 -26.21 3.36
CA ALA A 204 3.07 -26.80 4.65
C ALA A 204 4.46 -27.46 4.62
N SER A 205 4.90 -28.01 3.49
CA SER A 205 6.22 -28.60 3.34
C SER A 205 7.32 -27.54 3.24
N LEU A 206 7.04 -26.42 2.56
CA LEU A 206 7.96 -25.29 2.41
C LEU A 206 8.15 -24.55 3.73
N GLN A 207 7.08 -24.39 4.51
CA GLN A 207 7.11 -23.74 5.81
C GLN A 207 6.38 -24.59 6.86
N PRO A 208 7.08 -25.56 7.51
CA PRO A 208 6.46 -26.52 8.45
C PRO A 208 5.80 -25.89 9.67
N ASN A 209 6.11 -24.64 10.00
CA ASN A 209 5.50 -23.92 11.12
C ASN A 209 4.41 -22.92 10.69
N ASP A 210 4.03 -22.90 9.40
CA ASP A 210 2.96 -22.01 8.93
C ASP A 210 1.59 -22.54 9.37
N VAL A 211 0.95 -21.82 10.28
CA VAL A 211 -0.35 -22.17 10.85
C VAL A 211 -1.43 -22.17 9.78
N ASN A 212 -1.39 -21.26 8.82
CA ASN A 212 -2.42 -21.13 7.78
C ASN A 212 -2.35 -22.32 6.80
N ALA A 213 -1.14 -22.74 6.41
CA ALA A 213 -0.95 -23.89 5.54
C ALA A 213 -1.51 -25.19 6.16
N HIS A 214 -1.18 -25.43 7.44
CA HIS A 214 -1.69 -26.59 8.16
C HIS A 214 -3.20 -26.53 8.40
N PHE A 215 -3.73 -25.36 8.75
CA PHE A 215 -5.16 -25.17 8.95
C PHE A 215 -5.94 -25.42 7.64
N ASN A 216 -5.50 -24.82 6.54
CA ASN A 216 -6.14 -25.01 5.22
C ASN A 216 -6.04 -26.45 4.74
N LEU A 217 -4.88 -27.11 4.93
CA LEU A 217 -4.72 -28.53 4.62
C LEU A 217 -5.68 -29.39 5.44
N GLY A 218 -5.79 -29.14 6.73
CA GLY A 218 -6.70 -29.85 7.62
C GLY A 218 -8.15 -29.73 7.17
N LEU A 219 -8.61 -28.51 6.86
CA LEU A 219 -9.95 -28.26 6.34
C LEU A 219 -10.20 -29.00 5.03
N GLY A 220 -9.29 -28.91 4.06
CA GLY A 220 -9.40 -29.59 2.78
C GLY A 220 -9.48 -31.11 2.92
N LEU A 221 -8.67 -31.70 3.79
CA LEU A 221 -8.69 -33.13 4.07
C LEU A 221 -9.97 -33.59 4.78
N MET A 222 -10.53 -32.80 5.67
CA MET A 222 -11.81 -33.09 6.32
C MET A 222 -12.95 -33.05 5.32
N GLU A 223 -13.01 -32.06 4.47
CA GLU A 223 -14.03 -31.88 3.44
C GLU A 223 -14.01 -33.08 2.43
N LYS A 224 -12.81 -33.49 2.01
CA LYS A 224 -12.64 -34.67 1.12
C LYS A 224 -13.13 -35.97 1.73
N ARG A 225 -13.20 -36.10 3.05
CA ARG A 225 -13.66 -37.30 3.76
C ARG A 225 -15.17 -37.33 4.00
N GLN A 226 -15.89 -36.25 3.80
CA GLN A 226 -17.35 -36.25 3.93
C GLN A 226 -17.94 -36.84 2.65
N PRO A 227 -18.70 -37.97 2.73
CA PRO A 227 -19.44 -38.43 1.58
C PRO A 227 -20.54 -37.42 1.25
N GLU A 228 -20.77 -37.17 -0.04
CA GLU A 228 -21.89 -36.38 -0.54
C GLU A 228 -23.23 -36.97 -0.11
#